data_433050b92c03a27a6596980b0d20889a
#
_entry.id   433050b92c03a27a6596980b0d20889a
#
_cell.length_a   1.000
_cell.length_b   1.000
_cell.length_c   1.000
_cell.angle_alpha   90.00
_cell.angle_beta   90.00
_cell.angle_gamma   90.00
#
_symmetry.space_group_name_H-M   'P 1'
#
loop_
_entity.id
_entity.type
_entity.pdbx_description
1 polymer ?
#
loop_
_entity_poly.entity_id
_entity_poly.type
_entity_poly.pdbx_seq_one_letter_code
_entity_poly.pdbx_strand_id
1 'polypeptide(L)'
;MDKILNPWCNVDGYLCFGCSPDNPAGVRMEFYEDGDEIVSIWQPRPEFQGWLDTLHGGIQAVLLDEICAWVVTRKLQTTGVTSKMETRYRRPVKTDEGTIEIRASLKEMRRNIAIIDARLYDHSGKLCTEATCTYFTYPQDEVRKNMFFLGCETEKEHNEKA
;
A
#
# COMPACT_ATOMS: atom_id res chain seq x y z
N MET A 1 15.36 -3.68 -4.74
CA MET A 1 13.97 -3.22 -4.74
C MET A 1 13.68 -2.54 -6.07
N ASP A 2 12.67 -2.98 -6.78
CA ASP A 2 12.27 -2.44 -8.07
C ASP A 2 11.01 -1.59 -7.91
N LYS A 3 11.04 -0.33 -8.38
CA LYS A 3 9.90 0.59 -8.26
C LYS A 3 8.72 0.08 -9.07
N ILE A 4 7.53 0.06 -8.45
CA ILE A 4 6.29 -0.36 -9.11
C ILE A 4 5.63 0.86 -9.74
N LEU A 5 5.22 0.73 -10.99
CA LEU A 5 4.48 1.77 -11.70
C LEU A 5 3.00 1.73 -11.30
N ASN A 6 2.44 2.87 -10.96
CA ASN A 6 1.02 2.98 -10.66
C ASN A 6 0.21 2.99 -11.97
N PRO A 7 -0.58 1.95 -12.25
CA PRO A 7 -1.25 1.80 -13.54
C PRO A 7 -2.40 2.77 -13.76
N TRP A 8 -2.82 3.51 -12.74
CA TRP A 8 -3.96 4.43 -12.83
C TRP A 8 -3.58 5.92 -12.92
N CYS A 9 -2.28 6.27 -12.90
CA CYS A 9 -1.86 7.69 -12.94
C CYS A 9 -2.38 8.48 -14.16
N ASN A 10 -2.65 7.79 -15.28
CA ASN A 10 -3.17 8.41 -16.51
C ASN A 10 -4.69 8.29 -16.67
N VAL A 11 -5.40 7.81 -15.65
CA VAL A 11 -6.86 7.71 -15.67
C VAL A 11 -7.47 9.02 -15.18
N ASP A 12 -8.31 9.63 -16.00
CA ASP A 12 -8.97 10.89 -15.65
C ASP A 12 -9.77 10.77 -14.36
N GLY A 13 -9.54 11.69 -13.43
CA GLY A 13 -10.22 11.73 -12.14
C GLY A 13 -9.67 10.75 -11.09
N TYR A 14 -8.57 10.07 -11.38
CA TYR A 14 -7.92 9.21 -10.39
C TYR A 14 -7.32 10.02 -9.24
N LEU A 15 -7.91 9.88 -8.06
CA LEU A 15 -7.53 10.58 -6.84
C LEU A 15 -7.52 9.65 -5.61
N CYS A 16 -6.93 8.45 -5.74
CA CYS A 16 -6.76 7.57 -4.59
C CYS A 16 -6.08 8.31 -3.43
N PHE A 17 -6.67 8.25 -2.25
CA PHE A 17 -6.12 8.90 -1.06
C PHE A 17 -4.76 8.30 -0.66
N GLY A 18 -4.57 7.00 -0.87
CA GLY A 18 -3.34 6.29 -0.51
C GLY A 18 -2.19 6.55 -1.48
N CYS A 19 -2.43 6.50 -2.80
CA CYS A 19 -1.35 6.39 -3.78
C CYS A 19 -1.44 7.30 -5.00
N SER A 20 -2.48 8.13 -5.15
CA SER A 20 -2.48 9.11 -6.25
C SER A 20 -1.50 10.25 -5.96
N PRO A 21 -0.53 10.51 -6.87
CA PRO A 21 0.38 11.64 -6.71
C PRO A 21 -0.34 12.99 -6.84
N ASP A 22 -1.50 13.02 -7.48
CA ASP A 22 -2.27 14.22 -7.79
C ASP A 22 -3.29 14.58 -6.71
N ASN A 23 -3.50 13.71 -5.70
CA ASN A 23 -4.39 14.04 -4.60
C ASN A 23 -3.70 14.95 -3.57
N PRO A 24 -4.07 16.24 -3.46
CA PRO A 24 -3.41 17.16 -2.54
C PRO A 24 -3.63 16.81 -1.06
N ALA A 25 -4.71 16.11 -0.73
CA ALA A 25 -5.02 15.66 0.62
C ALA A 25 -4.44 14.27 0.94
N GLY A 26 -4.01 13.52 -0.08
CA GLY A 26 -3.60 12.13 0.06
C GLY A 26 -2.24 11.92 0.72
N VAL A 27 -1.99 10.68 1.12
CA VAL A 27 -0.71 10.27 1.71
C VAL A 27 0.38 10.00 0.66
N ARG A 28 0.01 9.79 -0.60
CA ARG A 28 0.90 9.71 -1.78
C ARG A 28 2.01 8.68 -1.64
N MET A 29 1.64 7.45 -1.29
CA MET A 29 2.60 6.36 -1.18
C MET A 29 3.17 5.98 -2.55
N GLU A 30 4.45 5.61 -2.55
CA GLU A 30 5.12 4.91 -3.64
C GLU A 30 5.48 3.51 -3.19
N PHE A 31 5.53 2.57 -4.13
CA PHE A 31 5.71 1.15 -3.82
C PHE A 31 6.86 0.55 -4.59
N TYR A 32 7.51 -0.42 -3.95
CA TYR A 32 8.64 -1.16 -4.47
C TYR A 32 8.42 -2.64 -4.27
N GLU A 33 8.90 -3.45 -5.18
CA GLU A 33 8.93 -4.90 -5.05
C GLU A 33 10.27 -5.35 -4.48
N ASP A 34 10.23 -6.14 -3.41
CA ASP A 34 11.39 -6.72 -2.74
C ASP A 34 11.14 -8.21 -2.49
N GLY A 35 11.48 -9.06 -3.47
CA GLY A 35 11.14 -10.48 -3.44
C GLY A 35 9.63 -10.69 -3.38
N ASP A 36 9.17 -11.35 -2.32
CA ASP A 36 7.73 -11.62 -2.11
C ASP A 36 6.98 -10.46 -1.42
N GLU A 37 7.69 -9.46 -0.95
CA GLU A 37 7.11 -8.31 -0.26
C GLU A 37 6.89 -7.13 -1.20
N ILE A 38 5.88 -6.33 -0.87
CA ILE A 38 5.72 -4.96 -1.33
C ILE A 38 6.20 -4.04 -0.22
N VAL A 39 6.98 -3.03 -0.57
CA VAL A 39 7.60 -2.09 0.36
C VAL A 39 7.22 -0.67 0.00
N SER A 40 6.99 0.16 0.99
CA SER A 40 6.85 1.61 0.85
C SER A 40 7.74 2.31 1.86
N ILE A 41 8.53 3.26 1.39
CA ILE A 41 9.29 4.18 2.25
C ILE A 41 8.54 5.51 2.23
N TRP A 42 8.04 5.92 3.38
CA TRP A 42 7.14 7.06 3.47
C TRP A 42 7.61 8.07 4.51
N GLN A 43 7.53 9.36 4.17
CA GLN A 43 7.88 10.44 5.08
C GLN A 43 6.62 10.90 5.80
N PRO A 44 6.52 10.72 7.13
CA PRO A 44 5.45 11.30 7.92
C PRO A 44 5.41 12.83 7.79
N ARG A 45 4.21 13.39 7.73
CA ARG A 45 3.99 14.83 7.63
C ARG A 45 3.22 15.34 8.85
N PRO A 46 3.53 16.57 9.35
CA PRO A 46 2.91 17.12 10.56
C PRO A 46 1.39 17.21 10.50
N GLU A 47 0.82 17.45 9.31
CA GLU A 47 -0.63 17.54 9.11
C GLU A 47 -1.37 16.22 9.33
N PHE A 48 -0.64 15.10 9.40
CA PHE A 48 -1.20 13.78 9.70
C PHE A 48 -1.02 13.35 11.16
N GLN A 49 -0.68 14.27 12.04
CA GLN A 49 -0.58 13.96 13.46
C GLN A 49 -1.95 13.72 14.09
N GLY A 50 -1.99 12.81 15.07
CA GLY A 50 -3.13 12.64 15.96
C GLY A 50 -2.91 13.34 17.30
N TRP A 51 -1.70 13.28 17.79
CA TRP A 51 -1.19 14.04 18.90
C TRP A 51 0.11 14.72 18.48
N LEU A 52 0.54 15.72 19.23
CA LEU A 52 1.76 16.48 18.90
C LEU A 52 2.93 15.52 18.57
N ASP A 53 3.53 15.73 17.40
CA ASP A 53 4.64 14.94 16.84
C ASP A 53 4.41 13.41 16.76
N THR A 54 3.14 12.99 16.78
CA THR A 54 2.77 11.58 16.74
C THR A 54 1.80 11.32 15.59
N LEU A 55 2.16 10.38 14.72
CA LEU A 55 1.35 10.00 13.56
C LEU A 55 0.01 9.42 13.99
N HIS A 56 -1.07 9.94 13.42
CA HIS A 56 -2.43 9.50 13.70
C HIS A 56 -2.63 8.00 13.42
N GLY A 57 -3.25 7.26 14.35
CA GLY A 57 -3.51 5.83 14.18
C GLY A 57 -4.35 5.50 12.95
N GLY A 58 -5.31 6.37 12.58
CA GLY A 58 -6.08 6.22 11.35
C GLY A 58 -5.22 6.37 10.08
N ILE A 59 -4.21 7.27 10.10
CA ILE A 59 -3.26 7.38 8.98
C ILE A 59 -2.37 6.14 8.89
N GLN A 60 -1.90 5.60 10.02
CA GLN A 60 -1.18 4.33 10.01
C GLN A 60 -2.05 3.20 9.43
N ALA A 61 -3.34 3.16 9.77
CA ALA A 61 -4.28 2.20 9.18
C ALA A 61 -4.43 2.39 7.66
N VAL A 62 -4.50 3.62 7.17
CA VAL A 62 -4.50 3.92 5.73
C VAL A 62 -3.24 3.37 5.05
N LEU A 63 -2.06 3.62 5.61
CA LEU A 63 -0.80 3.14 5.04
C LEU A 63 -0.75 1.60 4.96
N LEU A 64 -1.23 0.92 6.01
CA LEU A 64 -1.27 -0.54 6.08
C LEU A 64 -2.34 -1.13 5.14
N ASP A 65 -3.49 -0.50 5.03
CA ASP A 65 -4.53 -0.91 4.08
C ASP A 65 -4.07 -0.75 2.63
N GLU A 66 -3.50 0.40 2.31
CA GLU A 66 -3.04 0.70 0.96
C GLU A 66 -1.95 -0.26 0.49
N ILE A 67 -0.94 -0.55 1.32
CA ILE A 67 0.12 -1.48 0.90
C ILE A 67 -0.42 -2.91 0.71
N CYS A 68 -1.43 -3.32 1.47
CA CYS A 68 -2.10 -4.60 1.25
C CYS A 68 -2.84 -4.64 -0.09
N ALA A 69 -3.50 -3.54 -0.49
CA ALA A 69 -4.10 -3.42 -1.82
C ALA A 69 -3.05 -3.56 -2.92
N TRP A 70 -1.84 -3.04 -2.70
CA TRP A 70 -0.75 -3.16 -3.67
C TRP A 70 -0.14 -4.56 -3.74
N VAL A 71 -0.22 -5.37 -2.68
CA VAL A 71 0.07 -6.81 -2.78
C VAL A 71 -0.92 -7.48 -3.74
N VAL A 72 -2.22 -7.19 -3.62
CA VAL A 72 -3.24 -7.70 -4.56
C VAL A 72 -2.94 -7.24 -5.99
N THR A 73 -2.70 -5.95 -6.15
CA THR A 73 -2.45 -5.33 -7.47
C THR A 73 -1.22 -5.92 -8.15
N ARG A 74 -0.09 -6.02 -7.44
CA ARG A 74 1.18 -6.46 -8.03
C ARG A 74 1.33 -7.98 -8.05
N LYS A 75 1.05 -8.67 -6.95
CA LYS A 75 1.31 -10.11 -6.83
C LYS A 75 0.19 -10.97 -7.44
N LEU A 76 -1.05 -10.50 -7.37
CA LEU A 76 -2.19 -11.24 -7.91
C LEU A 76 -2.67 -10.70 -9.27
N GLN A 77 -2.10 -9.56 -9.72
CA GLN A 77 -2.45 -8.94 -11.02
C GLN A 77 -3.96 -8.71 -11.18
N THR A 78 -4.59 -8.24 -10.11
CA THR A 78 -6.02 -7.88 -10.06
C THR A 78 -6.23 -6.75 -9.04
N THR A 79 -7.46 -6.41 -8.76
CA THR A 79 -7.84 -5.49 -7.69
C THR A 79 -8.81 -6.15 -6.73
N GLY A 80 -9.11 -5.48 -5.65
CA GLY A 80 -10.04 -5.98 -4.66
C GLY A 80 -10.52 -4.88 -3.73
N VAL A 81 -11.34 -5.27 -2.76
CA VAL A 81 -11.82 -4.40 -1.69
C VAL A 81 -11.49 -5.01 -0.35
N THR A 82 -11.13 -4.17 0.61
CA THR A 82 -10.90 -4.57 1.98
C THR A 82 -12.21 -5.02 2.61
N SER A 83 -12.28 -6.26 3.07
CA SER A 83 -13.43 -6.78 3.80
C SER A 83 -13.23 -6.75 5.31
N LYS A 84 -11.99 -6.88 5.77
CA LYS A 84 -11.62 -6.84 7.18
C LYS A 84 -10.18 -6.41 7.34
N MET A 85 -9.91 -5.62 8.36
CA MET A 85 -8.55 -5.31 8.81
C MET A 85 -8.48 -5.39 10.33
N GLU A 86 -7.51 -6.13 10.84
CA GLU A 86 -7.16 -6.18 12.26
C GLU A 86 -5.81 -5.52 12.45
N THR A 87 -5.78 -4.42 13.19
CA THR A 87 -4.57 -3.62 13.41
C THR A 87 -4.17 -3.66 14.88
N ARG A 88 -2.87 -3.82 15.12
CA ARG A 88 -2.28 -3.75 16.45
C ARG A 88 -1.22 -2.66 16.49
N TYR A 89 -1.45 -1.67 17.32
CA TYR A 89 -0.52 -0.57 17.59
C TYR A 89 0.35 -0.93 18.79
N ARG A 90 1.65 -1.10 18.55
CA ARG A 90 2.61 -1.51 19.58
C ARG A 90 3.39 -0.36 20.15
N ARG A 91 3.69 0.65 19.31
CA ARG A 91 4.51 1.82 19.65
C ARG A 91 4.02 3.04 18.87
N PRO A 92 4.11 4.23 19.47
CA PRO A 92 3.84 5.47 18.72
C PRO A 92 4.86 5.65 17.60
N VAL A 93 4.40 6.21 16.48
CA VAL A 93 5.23 6.62 15.34
C VAL A 93 5.39 8.12 15.39
N LYS A 94 6.63 8.61 15.33
CA LYS A 94 6.92 10.04 15.33
C LYS A 94 6.83 10.64 13.93
N THR A 95 6.37 11.89 13.84
CA THR A 95 6.26 12.59 12.56
C THR A 95 7.51 13.40 12.21
N ASP A 96 8.43 13.60 13.16
CA ASP A 96 9.62 14.46 13.08
C ASP A 96 10.96 13.70 13.13
N GLU A 97 10.95 12.37 13.18
CA GLU A 97 12.17 11.56 13.33
C GLU A 97 12.70 10.95 12.02
N GLY A 98 12.02 11.11 10.90
CA GLY A 98 12.47 10.60 9.60
C GLY A 98 11.46 9.68 8.91
N THR A 99 11.93 8.99 7.87
CA THR A 99 11.08 8.08 7.10
C THR A 99 10.71 6.82 7.87
N ILE A 100 9.55 6.30 7.59
CA ILE A 100 9.09 5.00 8.06
C ILE A 100 9.05 4.01 6.91
N GLU A 101 9.17 2.74 7.23
CA GLU A 101 9.10 1.65 6.25
C GLU A 101 7.83 0.82 6.50
N ILE A 102 7.08 0.58 5.44
CA ILE A 102 5.90 -0.29 5.48
C ILE A 102 6.16 -1.47 4.54
N ARG A 103 5.91 -2.69 5.03
CA ARG A 103 6.08 -3.93 4.27
C ARG A 103 4.83 -4.78 4.34
N ALA A 104 4.47 -5.41 3.25
CA ALA A 104 3.35 -6.35 3.21
C ALA A 104 3.64 -7.54 2.30
N SER A 105 3.08 -8.69 2.65
CA SER A 105 3.18 -9.91 1.85
C SER A 105 1.89 -10.73 1.91
N LEU A 106 1.63 -11.46 0.84
CA LEU A 106 0.52 -12.42 0.78
C LEU A 106 0.79 -13.58 1.74
N LYS A 107 -0.10 -13.74 2.73
CA LYS A 107 -0.03 -14.85 3.68
C LYS A 107 -0.74 -16.09 3.18
N GLU A 108 -1.93 -15.89 2.62
CA GLU A 108 -2.79 -16.99 2.17
C GLU A 108 -3.77 -16.50 1.11
N MET A 109 -4.08 -17.39 0.17
CA MET A 109 -5.13 -17.20 -0.81
C MET A 109 -6.14 -18.33 -0.70
N ARG A 110 -7.42 -17.99 -0.49
CA ARG A 110 -8.54 -18.94 -0.44
C ARG A 110 -9.59 -18.51 -1.46
N ARG A 111 -9.60 -19.13 -2.63
CA ARG A 111 -10.46 -18.73 -3.76
C ARG A 111 -10.23 -17.26 -4.12
N ASN A 112 -11.22 -16.40 -3.88
CA ASN A 112 -11.17 -14.96 -4.12
C ASN A 112 -10.91 -14.13 -2.84
N ILE A 113 -10.47 -14.76 -1.77
CA ILE A 113 -10.11 -14.12 -0.51
C ILE A 113 -8.59 -14.16 -0.36
N ALA A 114 -7.97 -12.99 -0.34
CA ALA A 114 -6.55 -12.82 -0.05
C ALA A 114 -6.36 -12.36 1.40
N ILE A 115 -5.51 -13.05 2.15
CA ILE A 115 -5.10 -12.68 3.50
C ILE A 115 -3.67 -12.16 3.41
N ILE A 116 -3.45 -10.94 3.89
CA ILE A 116 -2.20 -10.20 3.72
C ILE A 116 -1.76 -9.68 5.08
N ASP A 117 -0.51 -9.94 5.43
CA ASP A 117 0.11 -9.37 6.63
C ASP A 117 0.93 -8.13 6.24
N ALA A 118 0.75 -7.05 7.01
CA ALA A 118 1.47 -5.80 6.84
C ALA A 118 2.10 -5.33 8.15
N ARG A 119 3.24 -4.66 8.04
CA ARG A 119 4.04 -4.18 9.17
C ARG A 119 4.59 -2.79 8.87
N LEU A 120 4.56 -1.94 9.87
CA LEU A 120 5.09 -0.58 9.83
C LEU A 120 6.23 -0.46 10.84
N TYR A 121 7.37 0.00 10.36
CA TYR A 121 8.59 0.21 11.14
C TYR A 121 8.94 1.69 11.20
N ASP A 122 9.40 2.16 12.35
CA ASP A 122 9.92 3.53 12.50
C ASP A 122 11.27 3.73 11.80
N HIS A 123 11.78 4.96 11.83
CA HIS A 123 13.07 5.35 11.26
C HIS A 123 14.26 4.53 11.79
N SER A 124 14.14 3.94 12.99
CA SER A 124 15.15 3.10 13.61
C SER A 124 15.00 1.59 13.30
N GLY A 125 13.99 1.23 12.49
CA GLY A 125 13.69 -0.16 12.13
C GLY A 125 12.92 -0.93 13.21
N LYS A 126 12.30 -0.25 14.19
CA LYS A 126 11.48 -0.91 15.21
C LYS A 126 10.05 -1.08 14.72
N LEU A 127 9.49 -2.26 14.93
CA LEU A 127 8.08 -2.54 14.64
C LEU A 127 7.17 -1.70 15.52
N CYS A 128 6.37 -0.85 14.90
CA CYS A 128 5.42 0.04 15.57
C CYS A 128 3.97 -0.43 15.44
N THR A 129 3.58 -0.86 14.24
CA THR A 129 2.20 -1.27 13.96
C THR A 129 2.20 -2.44 13.01
N GLU A 130 1.28 -3.35 13.21
CA GLU A 130 1.06 -4.49 12.32
C GLU A 130 -0.43 -4.66 12.03
N ALA A 131 -0.75 -5.20 10.86
CA ALA A 131 -2.12 -5.50 10.48
C ALA A 131 -2.21 -6.82 9.72
N THR A 132 -3.34 -7.48 9.84
CA THR A 132 -3.76 -8.54 8.92
C THR A 132 -5.01 -8.07 8.19
N CYS A 133 -4.90 -7.98 6.86
CA CYS A 133 -5.97 -7.53 5.98
C CYS A 133 -6.55 -8.71 5.22
N THR A 134 -7.88 -8.73 5.13
CA THR A 134 -8.62 -9.67 4.30
C THR A 134 -9.23 -8.92 3.13
N TYR A 135 -8.86 -9.29 1.93
CA TYR A 135 -9.33 -8.68 0.69
C TYR A 135 -10.24 -9.63 -0.07
N PHE A 136 -11.34 -9.09 -0.58
CA PHE A 136 -12.14 -9.73 -1.60
C PHE A 136 -11.59 -9.32 -2.97
N THR A 137 -11.05 -10.27 -3.73
CA THR A 137 -10.43 -10.01 -5.03
C THR A 137 -11.44 -10.21 -6.18
N TYR A 138 -11.33 -9.35 -7.20
CA TYR A 138 -12.15 -9.45 -8.40
C TYR A 138 -11.47 -10.33 -9.46
N PRO A 139 -12.28 -10.99 -10.35
CA PRO A 139 -11.74 -11.66 -11.53
C PRO A 139 -10.96 -10.70 -12.43
N GLN A 140 -9.83 -11.14 -12.99
CA GLN A 140 -8.99 -10.30 -13.86
C GLN A 140 -9.76 -9.71 -15.06
N ASP A 141 -10.69 -10.45 -15.64
CA ASP A 141 -11.51 -9.98 -16.77
C ASP A 141 -12.43 -8.82 -16.38
N GLU A 142 -12.95 -8.84 -15.16
CA GLU A 142 -13.80 -7.78 -14.63
C GLU A 142 -13.01 -6.49 -14.40
N VAL A 143 -11.83 -6.58 -13.78
CA VAL A 143 -11.01 -5.40 -13.51
C VAL A 143 -10.48 -4.75 -14.79
N ARG A 144 -10.21 -5.53 -15.82
CA ARG A 144 -9.85 -5.00 -17.15
C ARG A 144 -10.97 -4.21 -17.80
N LYS A 145 -12.20 -4.69 -17.69
CA LYS A 145 -13.38 -4.03 -18.29
C LYS A 145 -13.85 -2.80 -17.53
N ASN A 146 -13.85 -2.87 -16.18
CA ASN A 146 -14.60 -1.93 -15.36
C ASN A 146 -13.71 -1.03 -14.49
N MET A 147 -12.40 -1.36 -14.31
CA MET A 147 -11.51 -0.68 -13.38
C MET A 147 -10.22 -0.15 -14.03
N PHE A 148 -10.15 -0.11 -15.35
CA PHE A 148 -8.99 0.37 -16.11
C PHE A 148 -7.67 -0.31 -15.76
N PHE A 149 -7.73 -1.54 -15.27
CA PHE A 149 -6.55 -2.28 -14.86
C PHE A 149 -6.07 -3.22 -15.98
N LEU A 150 -4.96 -2.89 -16.62
CA LEU A 150 -4.37 -3.69 -17.70
C LEU A 150 -3.18 -4.54 -17.23
N GLY A 151 -2.79 -4.41 -15.98
CA GLY A 151 -1.64 -5.06 -15.37
C GLY A 151 -0.82 -4.08 -14.54
N CYS A 152 0.05 -4.61 -13.70
CA CYS A 152 0.95 -3.84 -12.85
C CYS A 152 2.38 -4.34 -13.03
N GLU A 153 3.28 -3.46 -13.46
CA GLU A 153 4.68 -3.77 -13.72
C GLU A 153 5.63 -2.86 -12.93
N THR A 154 6.88 -3.27 -12.82
CA THR A 154 7.95 -2.44 -12.29
C THR A 154 8.56 -1.57 -13.39
N GLU A 155 9.27 -0.50 -13.01
CA GLU A 155 10.04 0.32 -13.96
C GLU A 155 11.04 -0.52 -14.77
N LYS A 156 11.66 -1.52 -14.14
CA LYS A 156 12.60 -2.43 -14.81
C LYS A 156 11.91 -3.23 -15.90
N GLU A 157 10.79 -3.89 -15.58
CA GLU A 157 10.02 -4.67 -16.55
C GLU A 157 9.50 -3.83 -17.72
N HIS A 158 9.11 -2.59 -17.41
CA HIS A 158 8.66 -1.62 -18.42
C HIS A 158 9.78 -1.27 -19.40
N ASN A 159 10.96 -0.95 -18.89
CA ASN A 159 12.12 -0.59 -19.68
C ASN A 159 12.67 -1.76 -20.52
N GLU A 160 12.54 -3.00 -20.06
CA GLU A 160 12.93 -4.20 -20.79
C GLU A 160 12.02 -4.52 -22.01
N LYS A 161 10.80 -3.96 -22.03
CA LYS A 161 9.84 -4.12 -23.14
C LYS A 161 9.92 -2.99 -24.17
N ALA A 162 10.53 -1.87 -23.82
CA ALA A 162 10.68 -0.69 -24.69
C ALA A 162 11.87 -0.82 -25.65
#